data_36178c2ede6e82bf0d33aa40501a2adc
#
_entry.id   36178c2ede6e82bf0d33aa40501a2adc
#
_cell.length_a   1.000
_cell.length_b   1.000
_cell.length_c   1.000
_cell.angle_alpha   90.00
_cell.angle_beta   90.00
_cell.angle_gamma   90.00
#
_symmetry.space_group_name_H-M   'P 1'
#
loop_
_entity.id
_entity.type
_entity.pdbx_description
1 polymer ?
#
loop_
_entity_poly.entity_id
_entity_poly.type
_entity_poly.pdbx_seq_one_letter_code
_entity_poly.pdbx_strand_id
1 'polypeptide(L)'
;IIAQIIGAIIGAGILYVLVTNQIAGFNMKPYALGSNGWGTGYLGEYNTLAAFVAEFIFTFIFLFVILGSTSTKNINGGFAGLAIGLSLTLIHIVGIKITGVSVNPARSIGPALFAGGAAISQLWLFIVAPVLGGIAAAFIHGLLIENPKSFRD
;
A
#
# COMPACT_ATOMS: atom_id res chain seq x y z
N ILE A 1 7.79 12.27 1.16
CA ILE A 1 6.75 11.85 2.13
C ILE A 1 5.69 12.94 2.27
N ILE A 2 6.03 14.19 2.65
CA ILE A 2 5.05 15.27 2.89
C ILE A 2 4.18 15.53 1.66
N ALA A 3 4.79 15.70 0.49
CA ALA A 3 4.05 15.94 -0.77
C ALA A 3 3.10 14.77 -1.12
N GLN A 4 3.49 13.53 -0.83
CA GLN A 4 2.63 12.36 -1.04
C GLN A 4 1.40 12.36 -0.12
N ILE A 5 1.59 12.72 1.16
CA ILE A 5 0.48 12.83 2.12
C ILE A 5 -0.48 13.95 1.69
N ILE A 6 0.04 15.13 1.35
CA ILE A 6 -0.78 16.24 0.86
C ILE A 6 -1.55 15.84 -0.41
N GLY A 7 -0.87 15.22 -1.37
CA GLY A 7 -1.50 14.73 -2.60
C GLY A 7 -2.59 13.68 -2.35
N ALA A 8 -2.35 12.77 -1.40
CA ALA A 8 -3.34 11.75 -1.02
C ALA A 8 -4.58 12.37 -0.36
N ILE A 9 -4.39 13.38 0.50
CA ILE A 9 -5.50 14.11 1.14
C ILE A 9 -6.30 14.88 0.09
N ILE A 10 -5.64 15.60 -0.82
CA ILE A 10 -6.32 16.34 -1.90
C ILE A 10 -7.08 15.36 -2.80
N GLY A 11 -6.47 14.26 -3.22
CA GLY A 11 -7.12 13.26 -4.06
C GLY A 11 -8.33 12.61 -3.38
N ALA A 12 -8.22 12.26 -2.11
CA ALA A 12 -9.34 11.75 -1.33
C ALA A 12 -10.45 12.80 -1.14
N GLY A 13 -10.08 14.08 -0.96
CA GLY A 13 -11.03 15.19 -0.88
C GLY A 13 -11.81 15.38 -2.19
N ILE A 14 -11.13 15.29 -3.34
CA ILE A 14 -11.80 15.34 -4.65
C ILE A 14 -12.79 14.17 -4.78
N LEU A 15 -12.36 12.95 -4.43
CA LEU A 15 -13.23 11.79 -4.45
C LEU A 15 -14.43 11.96 -3.52
N TYR A 16 -14.22 12.49 -2.31
CA TYR A 16 -15.28 12.81 -1.35
C TYR A 16 -16.32 13.74 -1.97
N VAL A 17 -15.89 14.85 -2.59
CA VAL A 17 -16.79 15.81 -3.26
C VAL A 17 -17.59 15.11 -4.38
N LEU A 18 -16.95 14.28 -5.19
CA LEU A 18 -17.62 13.57 -6.28
C LEU A 18 -18.72 12.63 -5.77
N VAL A 19 -18.41 11.79 -4.78
CA VAL A 19 -19.39 10.79 -4.29
C VAL A 19 -20.50 11.41 -3.47
N THR A 20 -20.24 12.45 -2.68
CA THR A 20 -21.28 13.12 -1.87
C THR A 20 -22.25 13.95 -2.70
N ASN A 21 -21.90 14.29 -3.94
CA ASN A 21 -22.77 14.97 -4.88
C ASN A 21 -23.47 14.01 -5.87
N GLN A 22 -23.46 12.71 -5.62
CA GLN A 22 -24.19 11.74 -6.41
C GLN A 22 -25.71 11.92 -6.21
N ILE A 23 -26.46 12.05 -7.31
CA ILE A 23 -27.93 12.31 -7.29
C ILE A 23 -28.70 11.24 -6.51
N ALA A 24 -28.28 9.96 -6.64
CA ALA A 24 -28.89 8.84 -5.91
C ALA A 24 -28.55 8.84 -4.40
N GLY A 25 -27.70 9.76 -3.97
CA GLY A 25 -27.15 9.80 -2.62
C GLY A 25 -26.00 8.80 -2.44
N PHE A 26 -25.02 9.17 -1.61
CA PHE A 26 -23.90 8.32 -1.22
C PHE A 26 -23.91 8.09 0.29
N ASN A 27 -23.92 6.82 0.68
CA ASN A 27 -23.85 6.48 2.11
C ASN A 27 -22.39 6.31 2.52
N MET A 28 -21.90 7.20 3.35
CA MET A 28 -20.57 7.11 3.97
C MET A 28 -20.56 5.99 5.00
N LYS A 29 -20.45 4.75 4.51
CA LYS A 29 -20.24 3.58 5.37
C LYS A 29 -18.83 3.59 5.95
N PRO A 30 -18.59 2.89 7.07
CA PRO A 30 -17.23 2.57 7.48
C PRO A 30 -16.44 2.01 6.29
N TYR A 31 -15.20 2.47 6.14
CA TYR A 31 -14.33 2.08 5.02
C TYR A 31 -14.75 2.59 3.62
N ALA A 32 -15.51 3.69 3.55
CA ALA A 32 -15.81 4.36 2.29
C ALA A 32 -14.53 4.92 1.61
N LEU A 33 -14.69 5.43 0.39
CA LEU A 33 -13.64 6.11 -0.38
C LEU A 33 -12.40 5.25 -0.67
N GLY A 34 -12.55 3.92 -0.68
CA GLY A 34 -11.43 3.01 -0.87
C GLY A 34 -10.42 3.01 0.28
N SER A 35 -10.85 3.39 1.49
CA SER A 35 -10.01 3.29 2.69
C SER A 35 -9.67 1.85 3.01
N ASN A 36 -8.50 1.65 3.60
CA ASN A 36 -8.05 0.34 4.04
C ASN A 36 -8.67 -0.05 5.38
N GLY A 37 -8.74 -1.35 5.63
CA GLY A 37 -9.29 -1.87 6.88
C GLY A 37 -9.13 -3.38 7.00
N TRP A 38 -9.62 -3.91 8.13
CA TRP A 38 -9.74 -5.35 8.40
C TRP A 38 -10.84 -5.61 9.43
N GLY A 39 -11.12 -6.89 9.68
CA GLY A 39 -12.09 -7.30 10.71
C GLY A 39 -13.51 -7.35 10.19
N THR A 40 -14.43 -7.53 11.13
CA THR A 40 -15.86 -7.66 10.83
C THR A 40 -16.40 -6.42 10.12
N GLY A 41 -17.13 -6.64 9.04
CA GLY A 41 -17.70 -5.58 8.22
C GLY A 41 -16.76 -5.00 7.16
N TYR A 42 -15.51 -5.49 7.08
CA TYR A 42 -14.58 -5.15 6.00
C TYR A 42 -14.45 -6.31 5.02
N LEU A 43 -14.45 -6.03 3.76
CA LEU A 43 -14.33 -6.92 2.58
C LEU A 43 -14.35 -8.45 2.85
N GLY A 44 -13.23 -9.05 3.22
CA GLY A 44 -13.11 -10.50 3.49
C GLY A 44 -13.06 -10.87 4.97
N GLU A 45 -13.27 -9.93 5.86
CA GLU A 45 -13.33 -10.12 7.33
C GLU A 45 -12.11 -10.81 7.94
N TYR A 46 -10.93 -10.49 7.45
CA TYR A 46 -9.68 -11.03 7.98
C TYR A 46 -9.32 -10.40 9.33
N ASN A 47 -8.65 -11.17 10.19
CA ASN A 47 -8.18 -10.65 11.48
C ASN A 47 -6.93 -9.77 11.34
N THR A 48 -6.54 -9.11 12.44
CA THR A 48 -5.39 -8.20 12.50
C THR A 48 -4.07 -8.86 12.09
N LEU A 49 -3.85 -10.12 12.47
CA LEU A 49 -2.62 -10.83 12.10
C LEU A 49 -2.53 -11.05 10.59
N ALA A 50 -3.62 -11.50 9.98
CA ALA A 50 -3.68 -11.70 8.53
C ALA A 50 -3.49 -10.37 7.77
N ALA A 51 -4.11 -9.29 8.25
CA ALA A 51 -3.93 -7.96 7.69
C ALA A 51 -2.48 -7.47 7.79
N PHE A 52 -1.85 -7.65 8.95
CA PHE A 52 -0.46 -7.25 9.17
C PHE A 52 0.51 -8.04 8.27
N VAL A 53 0.37 -9.37 8.22
CA VAL A 53 1.21 -10.23 7.39
C VAL A 53 1.03 -9.90 5.91
N ALA A 54 -0.21 -9.69 5.46
CA ALA A 54 -0.49 -9.32 4.08
C ALA A 54 0.20 -8.00 3.69
N GLU A 55 0.00 -6.94 4.48
CA GLU A 55 0.59 -5.62 4.19
C GLU A 55 2.12 -5.64 4.25
N PHE A 56 2.70 -6.37 5.20
CA PHE A 56 4.14 -6.56 5.30
C PHE A 56 4.71 -7.24 4.06
N ILE A 57 4.14 -8.41 3.66
CA ILE A 57 4.63 -9.19 2.53
C ILE A 57 4.39 -8.46 1.20
N PHE A 58 3.21 -7.88 1.02
CA PHE A 58 2.90 -7.14 -0.20
C PHE A 58 3.82 -5.94 -0.39
N THR A 59 4.09 -5.20 0.69
CA THR A 59 5.04 -4.08 0.62
C THR A 59 6.47 -4.56 0.40
N PHE A 60 6.87 -5.65 1.06
CA PHE A 60 8.17 -6.26 0.82
C PHE A 60 8.36 -6.61 -0.66
N ILE A 61 7.42 -7.34 -1.25
CA ILE A 61 7.49 -7.72 -2.68
C ILE A 61 7.51 -6.47 -3.57
N PHE A 62 6.62 -5.53 -3.30
CA PHE A 62 6.50 -4.31 -4.10
C PHE A 62 7.78 -3.48 -4.09
N LEU A 63 8.33 -3.21 -2.90
CA LEU A 63 9.57 -2.45 -2.76
C LEU A 63 10.78 -3.21 -3.32
N PHE A 64 10.80 -4.55 -3.19
CA PHE A 64 11.87 -5.36 -3.78
C PHE A 64 11.88 -5.24 -5.31
N VAL A 65 10.70 -5.26 -5.94
CA VAL A 65 10.56 -5.02 -7.39
C VAL A 65 10.98 -3.59 -7.76
N ILE A 66 10.55 -2.59 -6.99
CA ILE A 66 10.96 -1.19 -7.24
C ILE A 66 12.47 -1.07 -7.18
N LEU A 67 13.10 -1.49 -6.09
CA LEU A 67 14.55 -1.38 -5.90
C LEU A 67 15.32 -2.15 -6.98
N GLY A 68 14.90 -3.37 -7.31
CA GLY A 68 15.55 -4.16 -8.35
C GLY A 68 15.40 -3.56 -9.75
N SER A 69 14.20 -3.08 -10.09
CA SER A 69 13.93 -2.51 -11.43
C SER A 69 14.58 -1.13 -11.64
N THR A 70 14.79 -0.36 -10.56
CA THR A 70 15.43 0.97 -10.60
C THR A 70 16.91 0.96 -10.22
N SER A 71 17.49 -0.19 -9.86
CA SER A 71 18.91 -0.33 -9.56
C SER A 71 19.76 0.06 -10.75
N THR A 72 20.87 0.75 -10.49
CA THR A 72 21.89 1.07 -11.51
C THR A 72 22.53 -0.16 -12.16
N LYS A 73 22.41 -1.33 -11.51
CA LYS A 73 22.86 -2.62 -12.05
C LYS A 73 21.86 -3.27 -13.01
N ASN A 74 20.66 -2.74 -13.10
CA ASN A 74 19.64 -3.25 -14.03
C ASN A 74 19.88 -2.72 -15.44
N ILE A 75 20.33 -3.61 -16.34
CA ILE A 75 20.57 -3.28 -17.76
C ILE A 75 19.28 -2.97 -18.54
N ASN A 76 18.12 -3.36 -18.00
CA ASN A 76 16.79 -3.16 -18.59
C ASN A 76 15.97 -2.08 -17.88
N GLY A 77 16.62 -1.07 -17.29
CA GLY A 77 15.96 -0.02 -16.51
C GLY A 77 14.82 0.73 -17.22
N GLY A 78 14.81 0.75 -18.55
CA GLY A 78 13.71 1.34 -19.35
C GLY A 78 12.34 0.68 -19.11
N PHE A 79 12.29 -0.56 -18.62
CA PHE A 79 11.07 -1.28 -18.30
C PHE A 79 10.66 -1.17 -16.82
N ALA A 80 11.36 -0.37 -16.02
CA ALA A 80 11.08 -0.25 -14.58
C ALA A 80 9.63 0.14 -14.30
N GLY A 81 9.08 1.13 -15.01
CA GLY A 81 7.69 1.54 -14.83
C GLY A 81 6.68 0.43 -15.09
N LEU A 82 6.92 -0.38 -16.12
CA LEU A 82 6.07 -1.53 -16.44
C LEU A 82 6.13 -2.61 -15.33
N ALA A 83 7.34 -2.96 -14.89
CA ALA A 83 7.54 -3.94 -13.81
C ALA A 83 6.86 -3.50 -12.51
N ILE A 84 7.02 -2.23 -12.13
CA ILE A 84 6.40 -1.64 -10.94
C ILE A 84 4.87 -1.64 -11.06
N GLY A 85 4.32 -1.18 -12.19
CA GLY A 85 2.88 -1.13 -12.41
C GLY A 85 2.22 -2.51 -12.40
N LEU A 86 2.82 -3.49 -13.09
CA LEU A 86 2.31 -4.86 -13.11
C LEU A 86 2.39 -5.52 -11.73
N SER A 87 3.49 -5.32 -10.98
CA SER A 87 3.61 -5.87 -9.62
C SER A 87 2.53 -5.31 -8.69
N LEU A 88 2.26 -4.00 -8.76
CA LEU A 88 1.20 -3.38 -7.97
C LEU A 88 -0.18 -3.91 -8.35
N THR A 89 -0.43 -4.10 -9.64
CA THR A 89 -1.68 -4.68 -10.16
C THR A 89 -1.89 -6.10 -9.62
N LEU A 90 -0.87 -6.96 -9.71
CA LEU A 90 -0.94 -8.33 -9.19
C LEU A 90 -1.20 -8.36 -7.68
N ILE A 91 -0.52 -7.51 -6.91
CA ILE A 91 -0.74 -7.38 -5.46
C ILE A 91 -2.19 -6.98 -5.17
N HIS A 92 -2.78 -6.06 -5.93
CA HIS A 92 -4.19 -5.68 -5.74
C HIS A 92 -5.15 -6.80 -6.09
N ILE A 93 -4.92 -7.53 -7.19
CA ILE A 93 -5.78 -8.67 -7.57
C ILE A 93 -5.81 -9.72 -6.45
N VAL A 94 -4.67 -10.02 -5.83
CA VAL A 94 -4.58 -11.02 -4.76
C VAL A 94 -5.08 -10.49 -3.43
N GLY A 95 -4.71 -9.26 -3.08
CA GLY A 95 -4.82 -8.74 -1.72
C GLY A 95 -6.04 -7.88 -1.43
N ILE A 96 -6.79 -7.43 -2.44
CA ILE A 96 -7.84 -6.42 -2.25
C ILE A 96 -8.88 -6.82 -1.21
N LYS A 97 -9.27 -8.11 -1.15
CA LYS A 97 -10.24 -8.62 -0.17
C LYS A 97 -9.72 -8.69 1.26
N ILE A 98 -8.39 -8.67 1.44
CA ILE A 98 -7.78 -8.81 2.78
C ILE A 98 -7.82 -7.46 3.51
N THR A 99 -7.29 -6.41 2.89
CA THR A 99 -7.09 -5.10 3.51
C THR A 99 -7.46 -3.92 2.61
N GLY A 100 -7.89 -4.19 1.36
CA GLY A 100 -7.98 -3.17 0.33
C GLY A 100 -6.62 -2.76 -0.23
N VAL A 101 -5.55 -3.42 0.17
CA VAL A 101 -4.14 -3.21 -0.19
C VAL A 101 -3.67 -1.77 0.00
N SER A 102 -2.88 -1.56 1.03
CA SER A 102 -2.21 -0.27 1.25
C SER A 102 -0.89 -0.19 0.47
N VAL A 103 0.08 -0.97 0.90
CA VAL A 103 1.50 -0.94 0.50
C VAL A 103 2.13 0.46 0.47
N ASN A 104 1.40 1.44 1.00
CA ASN A 104 1.78 2.87 1.00
C ASN A 104 1.03 3.63 2.10
N PRO A 105 1.72 4.09 3.16
CA PRO A 105 1.08 4.86 4.23
C PRO A 105 0.31 6.09 3.76
N ALA A 106 0.83 6.85 2.81
CA ALA A 106 0.17 8.06 2.30
C ALA A 106 -1.16 7.71 1.60
N ARG A 107 -1.19 6.60 0.84
CA ARG A 107 -2.40 6.07 0.19
C ARG A 107 -3.48 5.74 1.20
N SER A 108 -3.12 5.29 2.41
CA SER A 108 -4.08 4.94 3.45
C SER A 108 -4.53 6.16 4.26
N ILE A 109 -3.65 7.12 4.53
CA ILE A 109 -3.96 8.34 5.28
C ILE A 109 -5.05 9.15 4.58
N GLY A 110 -4.92 9.42 3.28
CA GLY A 110 -5.85 10.27 2.55
C GLY A 110 -7.32 9.85 2.74
N PRO A 111 -7.73 8.68 2.26
CA PRO A 111 -9.11 8.20 2.42
C PRO A 111 -9.56 8.04 3.87
N ALA A 112 -8.67 7.61 4.79
CA ALA A 112 -9.02 7.42 6.18
C ALA A 112 -9.48 8.71 6.86
N LEU A 113 -8.88 9.85 6.54
CA LEU A 113 -9.26 11.15 7.09
C LEU A 113 -10.71 11.55 6.76
N PHE A 114 -11.21 11.16 5.60
CA PHE A 114 -12.58 11.46 5.17
C PHE A 114 -13.57 10.37 5.58
N ALA A 115 -13.16 9.09 5.56
CA ALA A 115 -13.99 7.97 5.99
C ALA A 115 -14.20 7.95 7.51
N GLY A 116 -13.20 8.38 8.28
CA GLY A 116 -13.27 8.44 9.74
C GLY A 116 -13.36 7.08 10.41
N GLY A 117 -13.87 7.05 11.65
CA GLY A 117 -14.21 5.83 12.38
C GLY A 117 -13.13 4.76 12.36
N ALA A 118 -13.52 3.54 11.92
CA ALA A 118 -12.62 2.39 11.89
C ALA A 118 -11.41 2.60 10.97
N ALA A 119 -11.54 3.32 9.87
CA ALA A 119 -10.43 3.60 8.96
C ALA A 119 -9.30 4.40 9.65
N ILE A 120 -9.66 5.36 10.51
CA ILE A 120 -8.70 6.12 11.31
C ILE A 120 -8.10 5.24 12.41
N SER A 121 -8.93 4.51 13.17
CA SER A 121 -8.44 3.71 14.30
C SER A 121 -7.53 2.55 13.87
N GLN A 122 -7.69 2.08 12.64
CA GLN A 122 -6.89 1.02 12.05
C GLN A 122 -5.68 1.52 11.25
N LEU A 123 -5.55 2.84 11.04
CA LEU A 123 -4.51 3.43 10.20
C LEU A 123 -3.08 3.04 10.62
N TRP A 124 -2.86 2.81 11.91
CA TRP A 124 -1.55 2.43 12.43
C TRP A 124 -0.95 1.20 11.74
N LEU A 125 -1.76 0.20 11.43
CA LEU A 125 -1.29 -1.01 10.77
C LEU A 125 -0.79 -0.70 9.35
N PHE A 126 -1.48 0.16 8.63
CA PHE A 126 -1.15 0.58 7.27
C PHE A 126 0.04 1.57 7.20
N ILE A 127 0.55 1.96 8.36
CA ILE A 127 1.83 2.67 8.49
C ILE A 127 2.93 1.67 8.87
N VAL A 128 2.71 0.91 9.96
CA VAL A 128 3.75 0.05 10.56
C VAL A 128 4.11 -1.11 9.64
N ALA A 129 3.13 -1.89 9.17
CA ALA A 129 3.40 -3.07 8.37
C ALA A 129 4.08 -2.75 7.02
N PRO A 130 3.62 -1.74 6.23
CA PRO A 130 4.33 -1.33 5.04
C PRO A 130 5.75 -0.80 5.29
N VAL A 131 5.96 -0.02 6.35
CA VAL A 131 7.30 0.47 6.69
C VAL A 131 8.25 -0.68 7.00
N LEU A 132 7.81 -1.64 7.81
CA LEU A 132 8.63 -2.83 8.12
C LEU A 132 8.88 -3.70 6.88
N GLY A 133 7.88 -3.90 6.03
CA GLY A 133 8.03 -4.61 4.76
C GLY A 133 9.04 -3.93 3.83
N GLY A 134 8.99 -2.59 3.74
CA GLY A 134 9.93 -1.80 2.96
C GLY A 134 11.36 -1.86 3.49
N ILE A 135 11.54 -1.80 4.82
CA ILE A 135 12.86 -1.96 5.45
C ILE A 135 13.44 -3.35 5.15
N ALA A 136 12.63 -4.40 5.30
CA ALA A 136 13.05 -5.76 4.99
C ALA A 136 13.44 -5.92 3.51
N ALA A 137 12.65 -5.32 2.59
CA ALA A 137 12.97 -5.33 1.16
C ALA A 137 14.30 -4.65 0.86
N ALA A 138 14.53 -3.46 1.43
CA ALA A 138 15.77 -2.71 1.25
C ALA A 138 16.98 -3.48 1.78
N PHE A 139 16.85 -4.11 2.94
CA PHE A 139 17.91 -4.91 3.55
C PHE A 139 18.28 -6.13 2.67
N ILE A 140 17.28 -6.92 2.27
CA ILE A 140 17.50 -8.11 1.42
C ILE A 140 18.03 -7.71 0.04
N HIS A 141 17.50 -6.65 -0.57
CA HIS A 141 18.01 -6.12 -1.83
C HIS A 141 19.48 -5.71 -1.72
N GLY A 142 19.83 -4.99 -0.64
CA GLY A 142 21.20 -4.58 -0.36
C GLY A 142 22.17 -5.77 -0.27
N LEU A 143 21.77 -6.83 0.42
CA LEU A 143 22.58 -8.04 0.57
C LEU A 143 22.73 -8.80 -0.76
N LEU A 144 21.64 -9.05 -1.46
CA LEU A 144 21.63 -9.94 -2.63
C LEU A 144 22.12 -9.26 -3.91
N ILE A 145 21.80 -7.98 -4.10
CA ILE A 145 22.00 -7.29 -5.37
C ILE A 145 23.13 -6.26 -5.28
N GLU A 146 23.17 -5.45 -4.22
CA GLU A 146 24.18 -4.39 -4.11
C GLU A 146 25.53 -4.91 -3.59
N ASN A 147 25.54 -5.83 -2.63
CA ASN A 147 26.76 -6.38 -2.02
C ASN A 147 26.80 -7.93 -2.05
N PRO A 148 26.81 -8.57 -3.23
CA PRO A 148 26.75 -10.03 -3.32
C PRO A 148 27.99 -10.76 -2.77
N LYS A 149 29.05 -10.07 -2.41
CA LYS A 149 30.29 -10.66 -1.86
C LYS A 149 30.13 -11.17 -0.43
N SER A 150 29.14 -10.69 0.34
CA SER A 150 28.94 -11.09 1.73
C SER A 150 28.44 -12.54 1.90
N PHE A 151 28.13 -13.24 0.81
CA PHE A 151 27.69 -14.65 0.81
C PHE A 151 28.72 -15.62 0.15
N ARG A 152 29.92 -15.16 -0.17
CA ARG A 152 30.96 -15.99 -0.85
C ARG A 152 32.13 -16.38 0.05
N ASP A 153 32.13 -15.90 1.28
CA ASP A 153 33.05 -16.26 2.37
C ASP A 153 32.31 -17.10 3.41
#